data_d4e3f784b1bd225b229a8dec983889ea
#
_entry.id   d4e3f784b1bd225b229a8dec983889ea
#
_cell.length_a   1.000
_cell.length_b   1.000
_cell.length_c   1.000
_cell.angle_alpha   90.00
_cell.angle_beta   90.00
_cell.angle_gamma   90.00
#
_symmetry.space_group_name_H-M   'P 1'
#
loop_
_entity.id
_entity.type
_entity.pdbx_description
1 polymer ?
#
loop_
_entity_poly.entity_id
_entity_poly.type
_entity_poly.pdbx_seq_one_letter_code
_entity_poly.pdbx_strand_id
1 'polypeptide(L)'
;MQSGVRAHTDGMPVRLHHIVIDAHDLPGLARFWTQALGWKVLSEREREIVIGTDENAPVGMCFMPVTDPKTVKNRVHLDLTSSAQDRDQEIERLVALGARRVDIRQTGAESWTVLADPEGIEFCVIRPKETLTR
;
A
#
# COMPACT_ATOMS: atom_id res chain seq x y z
N MET A 1 -25.54 -13.85 6.12
CA MET A 1 -24.92 -14.61 6.64
C MET A 1 -24.73 -14.89 6.78
N GLN A 2 -24.95 -14.57 6.63
CA GLN A 2 -24.41 -15.31 7.20
C GLN A 2 -24.35 -15.75 7.20
N SER A 3 -24.98 -15.36 6.80
CA SER A 3 -24.54 -16.17 7.25
C SER A 3 -24.36 -16.43 7.22
N GLY A 4 -24.63 -16.19 7.10
CA GLY A 4 -24.03 -16.89 7.52
C GLY A 4 -23.62 -16.79 7.50
N VAL A 5 -23.85 -16.41 7.46
CA VAL A 5 -23.11 -16.73 7.90
C VAL A 5 -22.58 -16.46 8.10
N ARG A 6 -22.51 -16.34 8.57
CA ARG A 6 -21.83 -16.44 9.16
C ARG A 6 -21.15 -16.43 9.31
N ALA A 7 -21.22 -15.97 9.16
CA ALA A 7 -20.35 -16.16 9.43
C ALA A 7 -19.81 -16.19 10.06
N HIS A 8 -19.64 -16.61 10.45
CA HIS A 8 -19.17 -16.86 11.34
C HIS A 8 -18.13 -16.82 11.77
N THR A 9 -18.25 -16.70 12.22
CA THR A 9 -16.93 -16.37 12.73
C THR A 9 -16.44 -17.27 13.84
N ASP A 10 -17.32 -17.92 14.46
CA ASP A 10 -16.93 -18.95 15.43
C ASP A 10 -16.15 -20.04 14.74
N GLY A 11 -14.94 -20.35 15.27
CA GLY A 11 -14.08 -21.34 14.66
C GLY A 11 -13.31 -20.84 13.46
N MET A 12 -13.48 -19.58 13.09
CA MET A 12 -12.71 -19.00 12.02
C MET A 12 -11.31 -18.61 12.50
N PRO A 13 -10.31 -18.76 11.65
CA PRO A 13 -8.98 -18.24 12.01
C PRO A 13 -9.01 -16.71 12.08
N VAL A 14 -7.92 -16.14 12.57
CA VAL A 14 -7.74 -14.69 12.49
C VAL A 14 -7.80 -14.25 11.03
N ARG A 15 -8.11 -12.99 10.81
CA ARG A 15 -8.11 -12.41 9.47
C ARG A 15 -7.28 -11.15 9.47
N LEU A 16 -6.73 -10.82 8.32
CA LEU A 16 -5.98 -9.59 8.16
C LEU A 16 -6.95 -8.42 8.15
N HIS A 17 -6.71 -7.41 8.99
CA HIS A 17 -7.59 -6.25 9.13
C HIS A 17 -6.92 -5.00 8.56
N HIS A 18 -5.76 -4.63 9.06
CA HIS A 18 -5.01 -3.49 8.57
C HIS A 18 -3.57 -3.88 8.26
N ILE A 19 -3.00 -3.22 7.28
CA ILE A 19 -1.55 -3.10 7.17
C ILE A 19 -1.22 -1.77 7.84
N VAL A 20 -0.46 -1.82 8.92
CA VAL A 20 -0.12 -0.62 9.70
C VAL A 20 1.25 -0.14 9.24
N ILE A 21 1.32 1.14 8.89
CA ILE A 21 2.56 1.77 8.46
C ILE A 21 2.83 2.94 9.40
N ASP A 22 3.99 2.91 10.03
CA ASP A 22 4.42 4.01 10.88
C ASP A 22 4.92 5.15 10.01
N ALA A 23 4.48 6.36 10.33
CA ALA A 23 4.70 7.53 9.49
C ALA A 23 5.36 8.64 10.29
N HIS A 24 6.44 9.19 9.76
CA HIS A 24 7.07 10.36 10.35
C HIS A 24 6.22 11.61 10.08
N ASP A 25 5.70 11.72 8.85
CA ASP A 25 4.75 12.77 8.48
C ASP A 25 3.41 12.09 8.21
N LEU A 26 2.59 11.97 9.25
CA LEU A 26 1.35 11.21 9.19
C LEU A 26 0.41 11.67 8.07
N PRO A 27 0.03 12.96 7.98
CA PRO A 27 -0.89 13.34 6.91
C PRO A 27 -0.27 13.25 5.52
N GLY A 28 1.03 13.52 5.40
CA GLY A 28 1.69 13.46 4.10
C GLY A 28 1.79 12.06 3.55
N LEU A 29 2.13 11.09 4.40
CA LEU A 29 2.23 9.71 3.96
C LEU A 29 0.85 9.14 3.63
N ALA A 30 -0.14 9.41 4.46
CA ALA A 30 -1.50 8.95 4.18
C ALA A 30 -2.02 9.55 2.87
N ARG A 31 -1.73 10.82 2.59
CA ARG A 31 -2.13 11.43 1.34
C ARG A 31 -1.49 10.76 0.14
N PHE A 32 -0.20 10.46 0.21
CA PHE A 32 0.48 9.77 -0.87
C PHE A 32 -0.22 8.45 -1.20
N TRP A 33 -0.41 7.60 -0.18
CA TRP A 33 -0.99 6.28 -0.41
C TRP A 33 -2.45 6.33 -0.82
N THR A 34 -3.21 7.29 -0.28
CA THR A 34 -4.59 7.50 -0.71
C THR A 34 -4.65 7.81 -2.20
N GLN A 35 -3.78 8.70 -2.67
CA GLN A 35 -3.75 9.08 -4.08
C GLN A 35 -3.18 7.97 -4.95
N ALA A 36 -2.13 7.29 -4.47
CA ALA A 36 -1.50 6.22 -5.23
C ALA A 36 -2.48 5.07 -5.50
N LEU A 37 -3.24 4.70 -4.48
CA LEU A 37 -4.16 3.57 -4.57
C LEU A 37 -5.56 3.97 -5.05
N GLY A 38 -5.88 5.27 -5.07
CA GLY A 38 -7.23 5.72 -5.37
C GLY A 38 -8.21 5.33 -4.27
N TRP A 39 -7.73 5.19 -3.05
CA TRP A 39 -8.54 4.82 -1.90
C TRP A 39 -9.13 6.05 -1.23
N LYS A 40 -9.97 5.82 -0.21
CA LYS A 40 -10.64 6.87 0.55
C LYS A 40 -10.10 6.91 1.96
N VAL A 41 -10.10 8.10 2.55
CA VAL A 41 -9.86 8.22 3.98
C VAL A 41 -11.13 7.79 4.70
N LEU A 42 -11.03 6.73 5.48
CA LEU A 42 -12.17 6.16 6.20
C LEU A 42 -12.28 6.72 7.61
N SER A 43 -11.15 7.08 8.22
CA SER A 43 -11.10 7.63 9.56
C SER A 43 -9.84 8.47 9.69
N GLU A 44 -9.99 9.64 10.31
CA GLU A 44 -8.85 10.53 10.51
C GLU A 44 -8.91 11.05 11.94
N ARG A 45 -7.93 10.65 12.74
CA ARG A 45 -7.80 11.08 14.12
C ARG A 45 -6.42 11.67 14.30
N GLU A 46 -6.17 12.25 15.47
CA GLU A 46 -4.92 12.93 15.72
C GLU A 46 -3.71 12.01 15.51
N ARG A 47 -3.82 10.75 15.93
CA ARG A 47 -2.71 9.82 15.90
C ARG A 47 -2.96 8.60 15.03
N GLU A 48 -3.91 8.69 14.10
CA GLU A 48 -4.24 7.53 13.28
C GLU A 48 -5.03 7.98 12.06
N ILE A 49 -4.63 7.51 10.89
CA ILE A 49 -5.40 7.70 9.65
C ILE A 49 -5.60 6.34 9.02
N VAL A 50 -6.86 6.00 8.74
CA VAL A 50 -7.20 4.72 8.10
C VAL A 50 -7.73 5.00 6.71
N ILE A 51 -7.21 4.28 5.72
CA ILE A 51 -7.67 4.38 4.34
C ILE A 51 -8.08 3.01 3.82
N GLY A 52 -8.94 2.99 2.83
CA GLY A 52 -9.42 1.77 2.20
C GLY A 52 -10.30 2.08 1.01
N THR A 53 -10.77 1.05 0.32
CA THR A 53 -11.68 1.23 -0.80
C THR A 53 -13.05 1.68 -0.31
N ASP A 54 -13.50 1.14 0.82
CA ASP A 54 -14.71 1.55 1.53
C ASP A 54 -14.68 0.96 2.93
N GLU A 55 -15.68 1.29 3.74
CA GLU A 55 -15.73 0.86 5.14
C GLU A 55 -15.85 -0.65 5.32
N ASN A 56 -16.33 -1.34 4.29
CA ASN A 56 -16.55 -2.77 4.35
C ASN A 56 -15.45 -3.56 3.65
N ALA A 57 -14.40 -2.91 3.19
CA ALA A 57 -13.29 -3.59 2.54
C ALA A 57 -12.64 -4.57 3.52
N PRO A 58 -12.19 -5.74 3.03
CA PRO A 58 -11.61 -6.73 3.94
C PRO A 58 -10.31 -6.27 4.58
N VAL A 59 -9.53 -5.44 3.90
CA VAL A 59 -8.24 -4.98 4.41
C VAL A 59 -8.10 -3.50 4.11
N GLY A 60 -7.64 -2.75 5.10
CA GLY A 60 -7.28 -1.35 4.92
C GLY A 60 -5.83 -1.11 5.27
N MET A 61 -5.40 0.15 5.16
CA MET A 61 -4.11 0.58 5.65
C MET A 61 -4.33 1.60 6.76
N CYS A 62 -3.53 1.48 7.80
CA CYS A 62 -3.60 2.35 8.96
C CYS A 62 -2.24 3.00 9.13
N PHE A 63 -2.22 4.34 9.17
CA PHE A 63 -0.98 5.09 9.36
C PHE A 63 -0.96 5.62 10.77
N MET A 64 0.15 5.42 11.48
CA MET A 64 0.32 5.85 12.85
C MET A 64 1.63 6.63 12.97
N PRO A 65 1.69 7.65 13.86
CA PRO A 65 2.88 8.48 13.94
C PRO A 65 4.05 7.76 14.60
N VAL A 66 5.23 8.03 14.13
CA VAL A 66 6.48 7.55 14.70
C VAL A 66 7.49 8.70 14.65
N THR A 67 8.39 8.74 15.63
CA THR A 67 9.42 9.80 15.66
C THR A 67 10.68 9.39 14.94
N ASP A 68 10.95 8.10 14.81
CA ASP A 68 12.18 7.61 14.22
C ASP A 68 12.10 7.58 12.70
N PRO A 69 13.11 8.06 11.98
CA PRO A 69 13.15 7.90 10.53
C PRO A 69 13.46 6.47 10.15
N LYS A 70 13.06 6.09 8.94
CA LYS A 70 13.42 4.80 8.39
C LYS A 70 14.89 4.82 7.98
N THR A 71 15.69 3.90 8.52
CA THR A 71 17.14 3.84 8.25
C THR A 71 17.58 2.54 7.60
N VAL A 72 16.74 1.50 7.62
CA VAL A 72 17.10 0.21 7.04
C VAL A 72 16.02 -0.22 6.06
N LYS A 73 16.38 -1.18 5.19
CA LYS A 73 15.42 -1.73 4.22
C LYS A 73 14.29 -2.43 4.96
N ASN A 74 13.05 -2.22 4.53
CA ASN A 74 11.92 -2.92 5.12
C ASN A 74 11.90 -4.38 4.64
N ARG A 75 11.39 -5.25 5.49
CA ARG A 75 11.33 -6.68 5.21
C ARG A 75 10.03 -7.12 4.57
N VAL A 76 9.02 -6.26 4.61
CA VAL A 76 7.73 -6.49 3.94
C VAL A 76 7.60 -5.46 2.85
N HIS A 77 7.28 -5.90 1.65
CA HIS A 77 7.08 -5.00 0.51
C HIS A 77 5.66 -5.15 0.01
N LEU A 78 5.06 -4.04 -0.37
CA LEU A 78 3.79 -4.08 -1.07
C LEU A 78 4.09 -4.19 -2.56
N ASP A 79 3.37 -5.07 -3.25
CA ASP A 79 3.40 -5.14 -4.70
C ASP A 79 2.15 -4.49 -5.23
N LEU A 80 2.31 -3.50 -6.09
CA LEU A 80 1.20 -2.81 -6.74
C LEU A 80 1.11 -3.25 -8.18
N THR A 81 -0.10 -3.41 -8.66
CA THR A 81 -0.35 -3.65 -10.07
C THR A 81 -1.54 -2.80 -10.49
N SER A 82 -1.69 -2.61 -11.78
CA SER A 82 -2.79 -1.82 -12.31
C SER A 82 -3.37 -2.51 -13.54
N SER A 83 -4.50 -2.01 -14.00
CA SER A 83 -5.08 -2.46 -15.26
C SER A 83 -4.48 -1.70 -16.46
N ALA A 84 -3.66 -0.68 -16.20
CA ALA A 84 -3.00 0.06 -17.27
C ALA A 84 -1.99 -0.84 -17.95
N GLN A 85 -1.94 -0.77 -19.28
CA GLN A 85 -1.02 -1.60 -20.04
C GLN A 85 0.42 -1.10 -19.96
N ASP A 86 0.61 0.19 -19.65
CA ASP A 86 1.93 0.79 -19.60
C ASP A 86 2.33 0.99 -18.15
N ARG A 87 3.18 0.09 -17.66
CA ARG A 87 3.72 0.18 -16.31
C ARG A 87 4.53 1.45 -16.13
N ASP A 88 5.24 1.88 -17.17
CA ASP A 88 6.09 3.07 -17.04
C ASP A 88 5.26 4.32 -16.80
N GLN A 89 4.08 4.42 -17.41
CA GLN A 89 3.19 5.55 -17.15
C GLN A 89 2.72 5.56 -15.69
N GLU A 90 2.43 4.39 -15.13
CA GLU A 90 2.04 4.30 -13.72
C GLU A 90 3.19 4.69 -12.79
N ILE A 91 4.40 4.29 -13.13
CA ILE A 91 5.57 4.69 -12.35
C ILE A 91 5.74 6.22 -12.41
N GLU A 92 5.58 6.82 -13.59
CA GLU A 92 5.66 8.28 -13.72
C GLU A 92 4.61 8.97 -12.87
N ARG A 93 3.40 8.44 -12.84
CA ARG A 93 2.33 9.02 -12.02
C ARG A 93 2.70 8.95 -10.53
N LEU A 94 3.22 7.81 -10.07
CA LEU A 94 3.60 7.64 -8.66
C LEU A 94 4.76 8.57 -8.29
N VAL A 95 5.72 8.75 -9.20
CA VAL A 95 6.83 9.68 -8.96
C VAL A 95 6.29 11.11 -8.85
N ALA A 96 5.33 11.47 -9.69
CA ALA A 96 4.71 12.80 -9.61
C ALA A 96 3.98 13.02 -8.29
N LEU A 97 3.47 11.95 -7.66
CA LEU A 97 2.81 12.03 -6.35
C LEU A 97 3.79 12.10 -5.19
N GLY A 98 5.08 11.80 -5.42
CA GLY A 98 6.08 11.89 -4.37
C GLY A 98 6.94 10.65 -4.18
N ALA A 99 6.72 9.58 -4.94
CA ALA A 99 7.59 8.42 -4.90
C ALA A 99 8.90 8.71 -5.63
N ARG A 100 9.91 7.91 -5.35
CA ARG A 100 11.17 8.00 -6.08
C ARG A 100 11.64 6.60 -6.46
N ARG A 101 12.41 6.54 -7.55
CA ARG A 101 12.99 5.28 -8.01
C ARG A 101 14.11 4.88 -7.07
N VAL A 102 14.23 3.57 -6.83
CA VAL A 102 15.27 3.01 -5.99
C VAL A 102 16.19 2.17 -6.86
N ASP A 103 17.50 2.48 -6.83
CA ASP A 103 18.47 1.72 -7.57
C ASP A 103 18.87 0.49 -6.75
N ILE A 104 18.38 -0.67 -7.18
CA ILE A 104 18.77 -1.95 -6.59
C ILE A 104 19.40 -2.85 -7.65
N ARG A 105 20.05 -2.22 -8.64
CA ARG A 105 20.75 -2.91 -9.72
C ARG A 105 19.82 -3.70 -10.63
N GLN A 106 18.61 -3.17 -10.85
CA GLN A 106 17.72 -3.76 -11.83
C GLN A 106 18.19 -3.43 -13.23
N THR A 107 18.04 -4.39 -14.13
CA THR A 107 18.47 -4.24 -15.52
C THR A 107 17.39 -3.64 -16.41
N GLY A 108 16.15 -3.54 -15.92
CA GLY A 108 15.01 -3.13 -16.73
C GLY A 108 14.26 -4.30 -17.33
N ALA A 109 14.82 -5.50 -17.25
CA ALA A 109 14.17 -6.70 -17.78
C ALA A 109 13.25 -7.38 -16.78
N GLU A 110 13.33 -6.98 -15.52
CA GLU A 110 12.51 -7.58 -14.47
C GLU A 110 11.05 -7.23 -14.65
N SER A 111 10.18 -8.10 -14.12
CA SER A 111 8.74 -7.89 -14.16
C SER A 111 8.25 -6.92 -13.08
N TRP A 112 9.16 -6.37 -12.28
CA TRP A 112 8.83 -5.43 -11.22
C TRP A 112 9.82 -4.26 -11.24
N THR A 113 9.37 -3.13 -10.69
CA THR A 113 10.22 -1.96 -10.46
C THR A 113 10.07 -1.55 -9.00
N VAL A 114 11.20 -1.28 -8.34
CA VAL A 114 11.18 -0.87 -6.94
C VAL A 114 11.16 0.65 -6.86
N LEU A 115 10.22 1.17 -6.08
CA LEU A 115 10.13 2.58 -5.75
C LEU A 115 10.16 2.74 -4.24
N ALA A 116 10.35 3.97 -3.77
CA ALA A 116 10.21 4.32 -2.38
C ALA A 116 9.12 5.38 -2.26
N ASP A 117 8.30 5.27 -1.21
CA ASP A 117 7.31 6.30 -0.94
C ASP A 117 8.01 7.55 -0.35
N PRO A 118 7.28 8.63 -0.05
CA PRO A 118 7.92 9.87 0.43
C PRO A 118 8.75 9.70 1.70
N GLU A 119 8.54 8.64 2.46
CA GLU A 119 9.32 8.40 3.67
C GLU A 119 10.36 7.31 3.49
N GLY A 120 10.57 6.85 2.26
CA GLY A 120 11.61 5.87 1.97
C GLY A 120 11.18 4.42 2.10
N ILE A 121 9.87 4.14 2.26
CA ILE A 121 9.37 2.79 2.36
C ILE A 121 9.33 2.19 0.96
N GLU A 122 10.08 1.11 0.74
CA GLU A 122 10.17 0.46 -0.57
C GLU A 122 8.89 -0.31 -0.89
N PHE A 123 8.46 -0.22 -2.13
CA PHE A 123 7.37 -1.01 -2.67
C PHE A 123 7.66 -1.30 -4.13
N CYS A 124 6.96 -2.26 -4.70
CA CYS A 124 7.18 -2.68 -6.07
C CYS A 124 5.97 -2.39 -6.93
N VAL A 125 6.22 -2.02 -8.18
CA VAL A 125 5.19 -1.96 -9.22
C VAL A 125 5.46 -3.11 -10.16
N ILE A 126 4.51 -4.02 -10.27
CA ILE A 126 4.65 -5.22 -11.10
C ILE A 126 3.79 -5.06 -12.35
N ARG A 127 4.08 -5.90 -13.36
CA ARG A 127 3.30 -5.89 -14.59
C ARG A 127 1.82 -6.10 -14.28
N PRO A 128 0.91 -5.58 -15.14
CA PRO A 128 -0.51 -5.78 -14.91
C PRO A 128 -0.87 -7.24 -14.70
N LYS A 129 -1.68 -7.50 -13.70
CA LYS A 129 -2.11 -8.86 -13.33
C LYS A 129 -3.59 -8.84 -13.00
N GLU A 130 -4.28 -9.89 -13.41
CA GLU A 130 -5.70 -10.03 -13.15
C GLU A 130 -5.99 -10.93 -11.95
N THR A 131 -5.04 -11.80 -11.59
CA THR A 131 -5.21 -12.73 -10.48
C THR A 131 -4.00 -12.69 -9.57
N LEU A 132 -4.13 -13.30 -8.40
CA LEU A 132 -3.06 -13.27 -7.41
C LEU A 132 -1.86 -14.14 -7.80
N THR A 133 -2.04 -15.08 -8.69
CA THR A 133 -0.98 -16.03 -9.01
C THR A 133 -0.37 -15.81 -10.38
N ARG A 134 -0.89 -14.85 -11.12
CA ARG A 134 -0.42 -14.67 -12.49
C ARG A 134 -0.11 -13.25 -12.80
#